data_3ba23f1cd1263179ac5cb4e8dace8600
#
_entry.id   3ba23f1cd1263179ac5cb4e8dace8600
#
_cell.length_a   1.000
_cell.length_b   1.000
_cell.length_c   1.000
_cell.angle_alpha   90.00
_cell.angle_beta   90.00
_cell.angle_gamma   90.00
#
_symmetry.space_group_name_H-M   'P 1'
#
loop_
_entity.id
_entity.type
_entity.pdbx_description
1 polymer ?
#
loop_
_entity_poly.entity_id
_entity_poly.type
_entity_poly.pdbx_seq_one_letter_code
_entity_poly.pdbx_strand_id
1 'polypeptide(L)'
;MVGRLLREVGLLRLALLAPVLVAAVGRGLVQAATHPWGQWAVPVVTALTLASAHRQRADLRFLASSAPSYRRWLAVEYGLWAGPVAVGLLLFQDWGAAVLTLLLAPLVAGLLAAREAPSTRQRGRSLFRSEAFEWVSGMRATVALPVWGALLAGAVWQRDSPLGPGLALAGWLLVVLACYGTPEPATMLALAAPTARRFLRRRLALGLAYAALTAAPFGWLLGAGPAGAGGAVAVGLVWLGLVGLIILTKYAFYPNATHIRTTQALVVGGALLMTGHPVYPALLLVAAGGLIWQSRRRLQVLLGNSEAPANQI
;
A
#
# COMPACT_ATOMS: atom_id res chain seq x y z
N MET A 1 21.12 -5.87 -8.81
CA MET A 1 19.70 -5.96 -8.41
C MET A 1 18.83 -4.95 -9.16
N VAL A 2 19.17 -3.66 -9.16
CA VAL A 2 18.43 -2.60 -9.86
C VAL A 2 18.20 -2.88 -11.35
N GLY A 3 19.22 -3.29 -12.11
CA GLY A 3 19.09 -3.59 -13.55
C GLY A 3 18.15 -4.74 -13.89
N ARG A 4 17.93 -5.69 -12.98
CA ARG A 4 16.96 -6.78 -13.13
C ARG A 4 15.53 -6.26 -12.90
N LEU A 5 15.33 -5.46 -11.85
CA LEU A 5 14.05 -4.78 -11.59
C LEU A 5 13.65 -3.85 -12.74
N LEU A 6 14.61 -3.09 -13.31
CA LEU A 6 14.37 -2.22 -14.46
C LEU A 6 13.91 -3.00 -15.69
N ARG A 7 14.47 -4.18 -15.95
CA ARG A 7 14.05 -5.06 -17.05
C ARG A 7 12.67 -5.70 -16.78
N GLU A 8 12.41 -6.10 -15.55
CA GLU A 8 11.12 -6.72 -15.17
C GLU A 8 9.96 -5.71 -15.20
N VAL A 9 10.17 -4.47 -14.78
CA VAL A 9 9.14 -3.41 -14.80
C VAL A 9 8.91 -2.88 -16.22
N GLY A 10 9.93 -2.87 -17.05
CA GLY A 10 9.91 -2.29 -18.39
C GLY A 10 10.18 -0.78 -18.37
N LEU A 11 11.03 -0.32 -19.30
CA LEU A 11 11.46 1.09 -19.39
C LEU A 11 10.29 2.08 -19.51
N LEU A 12 9.26 1.75 -20.30
CA LEU A 12 8.09 2.62 -20.49
C LEU A 12 7.33 2.84 -19.18
N ARG A 13 7.11 1.77 -18.40
CA ARG A 13 6.42 1.88 -17.11
C ARG A 13 7.24 2.65 -16.10
N LEU A 14 8.55 2.43 -16.09
CA LEU A 14 9.44 3.17 -15.21
C LEU A 14 9.46 4.66 -15.56
N ALA A 15 9.52 5.01 -16.85
CA ALA A 15 9.47 6.39 -17.32
C ALA A 15 8.18 7.11 -16.94
N LEU A 16 7.05 6.39 -16.88
CA LEU A 16 5.78 6.94 -16.41
C LEU A 16 5.67 6.96 -14.88
N LEU A 17 6.13 5.90 -14.23
CA LEU A 17 5.98 5.73 -12.77
C LEU A 17 6.91 6.66 -11.99
N ALA A 18 8.18 6.79 -12.41
CA ALA A 18 9.16 7.55 -11.66
C ALA A 18 8.78 9.04 -11.51
N PRO A 19 8.40 9.78 -12.57
CA PRO A 19 7.96 11.17 -12.44
C PRO A 19 6.73 11.31 -11.53
N VAL A 20 5.75 10.40 -11.68
CA VAL A 20 4.52 10.43 -10.85
C VAL A 20 4.85 10.19 -9.38
N LEU A 21 5.69 9.21 -9.08
CA LEU A 21 6.10 8.94 -7.69
C LEU A 21 6.94 10.08 -7.11
N VAL A 22 7.91 10.61 -7.87
CA VAL A 22 8.73 11.74 -7.43
C VAL A 22 7.86 12.96 -7.16
N ALA A 23 6.94 13.28 -8.06
CA ALA A 23 6.03 14.40 -7.87
C ALA A 23 5.05 14.17 -6.71
N ALA A 24 4.52 12.95 -6.52
CA ALA A 24 3.64 12.62 -5.40
C ALA A 24 4.38 12.71 -4.04
N VAL A 25 5.58 12.14 -3.95
CA VAL A 25 6.41 12.22 -2.75
C VAL A 25 6.83 13.67 -2.49
N GLY A 26 7.25 14.39 -3.52
CA GLY A 26 7.63 15.82 -3.42
C GLY A 26 6.45 16.66 -2.90
N ARG A 27 5.25 16.51 -3.49
CA ARG A 27 4.06 17.23 -3.02
C ARG A 27 3.69 16.86 -1.58
N GLY A 28 3.75 15.56 -1.24
CA GLY A 28 3.51 15.10 0.13
C GLY A 28 4.51 15.67 1.13
N LEU A 29 5.79 15.75 0.73
CA LEU A 29 6.85 16.33 1.55
C LEU A 29 6.65 17.83 1.75
N VAL A 30 6.32 18.58 0.69
CA VAL A 30 5.98 20.02 0.78
C VAL A 30 4.83 20.25 1.75
N GLN A 31 3.73 19.50 1.59
CA GLN A 31 2.58 19.64 2.48
C GLN A 31 2.91 19.26 3.94
N ALA A 32 3.73 18.23 4.14
CA ALA A 32 4.15 17.84 5.48
C ALA A 32 5.10 18.86 6.11
N ALA A 33 6.07 19.38 5.35
CA ALA A 33 7.05 20.36 5.82
C ALA A 33 6.39 21.71 6.16
N THR A 34 5.37 22.13 5.43
CA THR A 34 4.65 23.38 5.70
C THR A 34 3.68 23.31 6.88
N HIS A 35 3.46 22.11 7.46
CA HIS A 35 2.56 21.93 8.59
C HIS A 35 3.35 21.69 9.90
N PRO A 36 3.07 22.41 11.01
CA PRO A 36 3.85 22.33 12.25
C PRO A 36 4.06 20.93 12.83
N TRP A 37 3.07 20.06 12.69
CA TRP A 37 3.16 18.66 13.13
C TRP A 37 3.57 17.71 12.01
N GLY A 38 3.32 18.10 10.76
CA GLY A 38 3.59 17.27 9.58
C GLY A 38 5.07 16.99 9.42
N GLN A 39 5.93 17.99 9.65
CA GLN A 39 7.38 17.87 9.57
C GLN A 39 7.92 16.74 10.46
N TRP A 40 7.37 16.55 11.66
CA TRP A 40 7.78 15.49 12.60
C TRP A 40 7.27 14.10 12.22
N ALA A 41 6.18 14.02 11.45
CA ALA A 41 5.67 12.76 10.93
C ALA A 41 6.57 12.17 9.82
N VAL A 42 7.25 13.02 9.02
CA VAL A 42 8.09 12.58 7.91
C VAL A 42 9.23 11.65 8.35
N PRO A 43 10.05 11.94 9.38
CA PRO A 43 11.07 11.04 9.89
C PRO A 43 10.51 9.67 10.29
N VAL A 44 9.38 9.65 10.99
CA VAL A 44 8.73 8.42 11.46
C VAL A 44 8.24 7.59 10.29
N VAL A 45 7.54 8.20 9.32
CA VAL A 45 7.05 7.52 8.11
C VAL A 45 8.23 6.97 7.29
N THR A 46 9.30 7.73 7.14
CA THR A 46 10.52 7.29 6.45
C THR A 46 11.14 6.08 7.16
N ALA A 47 11.30 6.13 8.47
CA ALA A 47 11.85 5.03 9.25
C ALA A 47 10.95 3.78 9.17
N LEU A 48 9.62 3.93 9.24
CA LEU A 48 8.67 2.82 9.12
C LEU A 48 8.69 2.19 7.72
N THR A 49 8.82 2.99 6.66
CA THR A 49 8.93 2.47 5.29
C THR A 49 10.23 1.69 5.10
N LEU A 50 11.35 2.20 5.60
CA LEU A 50 12.63 1.50 5.60
C LEU A 50 12.59 0.24 6.45
N ALA A 51 11.96 0.26 7.63
CA ALA A 51 11.77 -0.91 8.48
C ALA A 51 10.91 -2.00 7.80
N SER A 52 9.86 -1.59 7.10
CA SER A 52 9.05 -2.51 6.30
C SER A 52 9.86 -3.15 5.17
N ALA A 53 10.62 -2.33 4.41
CA ALA A 53 11.52 -2.83 3.37
C ALA A 53 12.61 -3.74 3.94
N HIS A 54 13.21 -3.39 5.08
CA HIS A 54 14.20 -4.22 5.77
C HIS A 54 13.65 -5.59 6.13
N ARG A 55 12.46 -5.66 6.73
CA ARG A 55 11.81 -6.92 7.10
C ARG A 55 11.47 -7.82 5.92
N GLN A 56 11.26 -7.25 4.74
CA GLN A 56 10.93 -7.99 3.51
C GLN A 56 12.18 -8.44 2.73
N ARG A 57 13.40 -8.07 3.16
CA ARG A 57 14.65 -8.47 2.50
C ARG A 57 14.93 -9.95 2.73
N ALA A 58 14.97 -10.71 1.65
CA ALA A 58 15.29 -12.14 1.68
C ALA A 58 16.80 -12.42 1.90
N ASP A 59 17.66 -11.42 1.58
CA ASP A 59 19.12 -11.54 1.63
C ASP A 59 19.72 -11.35 3.03
N LEU A 60 18.93 -10.88 4.02
CA LEU A 60 19.44 -10.60 5.37
C LEU A 60 20.11 -11.81 6.05
N ARG A 61 19.55 -13.01 5.85
CA ARG A 61 20.12 -14.25 6.42
C ARG A 61 21.46 -14.56 5.80
N PHE A 62 21.55 -14.44 4.48
CA PHE A 62 22.78 -14.65 3.74
C PHE A 62 23.84 -13.62 4.14
N LEU A 63 23.48 -12.33 4.22
CA LEU A 63 24.39 -11.27 4.65
C LEU A 63 24.88 -11.49 6.08
N ALA A 64 24.01 -11.93 6.98
CA ALA A 64 24.40 -12.20 8.36
C ALA A 64 25.42 -13.34 8.51
N SER A 65 25.39 -14.33 7.60
CA SER A 65 26.35 -15.45 7.62
C SER A 65 27.66 -15.16 6.87
N SER A 66 27.60 -14.28 5.84
CA SER A 66 28.73 -14.04 4.92
C SER A 66 29.54 -12.76 5.21
N ALA A 67 28.96 -11.78 5.90
CA ALA A 67 29.59 -10.49 6.14
C ALA A 67 29.44 -9.99 7.58
N PRO A 68 30.50 -10.05 8.43
CA PRO A 68 30.39 -9.62 9.84
C PRO A 68 29.98 -8.15 10.01
N SER A 69 30.28 -7.28 9.04
CA SER A 69 29.97 -5.85 9.06
C SER A 69 28.69 -5.46 8.29
N TYR A 70 27.86 -6.43 7.87
CA TYR A 70 26.69 -6.16 7.01
C TYR A 70 25.74 -5.08 7.57
N ARG A 71 25.59 -4.99 8.91
CA ARG A 71 24.75 -3.98 9.55
C ARG A 71 25.24 -2.56 9.29
N ARG A 72 26.57 -2.34 9.26
CA ARG A 72 27.15 -1.02 8.93
C ARG A 72 26.85 -0.63 7.48
N TRP A 73 27.00 -1.57 6.55
CA TRP A 73 26.65 -1.35 5.15
C TRP A 73 25.17 -1.04 4.95
N LEU A 74 24.29 -1.78 5.64
CA LEU A 74 22.84 -1.50 5.63
C LEU A 74 22.51 -0.14 6.24
N ALA A 75 23.19 0.27 7.30
CA ALA A 75 22.98 1.58 7.90
C ALA A 75 23.34 2.70 6.92
N VAL A 76 24.46 2.56 6.18
CA VAL A 76 24.84 3.50 5.12
C VAL A 76 23.81 3.49 3.98
N GLU A 77 23.39 2.31 3.53
CA GLU A 77 22.36 2.16 2.49
C GLU A 77 21.08 2.89 2.89
N TYR A 78 20.58 2.69 4.11
CA TYR A 78 19.35 3.34 4.59
C TYR A 78 19.53 4.84 4.81
N GLY A 79 20.70 5.28 5.25
CA GLY A 79 21.06 6.70 5.30
C GLY A 79 21.01 7.35 3.91
N LEU A 80 21.54 6.68 2.88
CA LEU A 80 21.48 7.14 1.50
C LEU A 80 20.04 7.22 0.98
N TRP A 81 19.19 6.24 1.31
CA TRP A 81 17.77 6.27 0.95
C TRP A 81 16.98 7.36 1.67
N ALA A 82 17.34 7.69 2.91
CA ALA A 82 16.75 8.77 3.68
C ALA A 82 17.27 10.16 3.25
N GLY A 83 18.46 10.22 2.62
CA GLY A 83 19.12 11.45 2.20
C GLY A 83 18.24 12.42 1.40
N PRO A 84 17.60 11.99 0.31
CA PRO A 84 16.70 12.85 -0.47
C PRO A 84 15.55 13.46 0.36
N VAL A 85 15.00 12.70 1.30
CA VAL A 85 13.94 13.19 2.20
C VAL A 85 14.50 14.24 3.17
N ALA A 86 15.66 13.97 3.75
CA ALA A 86 16.33 14.90 4.65
C ALA A 86 16.72 16.20 3.93
N VAL A 87 17.25 16.12 2.72
CA VAL A 87 17.55 17.30 1.88
C VAL A 87 16.27 18.08 1.59
N GLY A 88 15.16 17.40 1.26
CA GLY A 88 13.86 18.04 1.09
C GLY A 88 13.45 18.84 2.33
N LEU A 89 13.54 18.25 3.53
CA LEU A 89 13.22 18.94 4.79
C LEU A 89 14.15 20.14 5.04
N LEU A 90 15.45 20.01 4.74
CA LEU A 90 16.43 21.11 4.86
C LEU A 90 16.06 22.31 3.97
N LEU A 91 15.56 22.06 2.76
CA LEU A 91 15.11 23.13 1.85
C LEU A 91 13.93 23.94 2.43
N PHE A 92 13.15 23.34 3.33
CA PHE A 92 12.08 24.02 4.08
C PHE A 92 12.52 24.52 5.46
N GLN A 93 13.83 24.49 5.75
CA GLN A 93 14.43 24.92 7.02
C GLN A 93 14.02 24.07 8.24
N ASP A 94 13.51 22.86 8.02
CA ASP A 94 13.10 21.91 9.05
C ASP A 94 14.31 21.08 9.54
N TRP A 95 15.33 21.74 10.08
CA TRP A 95 16.59 21.13 10.48
C TRP A 95 16.43 19.95 11.45
N GLY A 96 15.55 20.13 12.47
CA GLY A 96 15.29 19.11 13.47
C GLY A 96 14.72 17.81 12.87
N ALA A 97 13.74 17.94 11.98
CA ALA A 97 13.14 16.80 11.29
C ALA A 97 14.12 16.15 10.31
N ALA A 98 14.95 16.92 9.62
CA ALA A 98 15.98 16.40 8.72
C ALA A 98 17.04 15.58 9.48
N VAL A 99 17.56 16.10 10.58
CA VAL A 99 18.51 15.38 11.45
C VAL A 99 17.87 14.11 12.02
N LEU A 100 16.63 14.19 12.49
CA LEU A 100 15.90 13.02 13.01
C LEU A 100 15.71 11.94 11.93
N THR A 101 15.44 12.34 10.68
CA THR A 101 15.33 11.41 9.53
C THR A 101 16.65 10.66 9.31
N LEU A 102 17.77 11.38 9.31
CA LEU A 102 19.11 10.79 9.13
C LEU A 102 19.55 9.93 10.32
N LEU A 103 19.07 10.21 11.53
CA LEU A 103 19.37 9.41 12.72
C LEU A 103 18.52 8.13 12.78
N LEU A 104 17.23 8.21 12.47
CA LEU A 104 16.32 7.06 12.54
C LEU A 104 16.58 6.03 11.44
N ALA A 105 16.98 6.46 10.24
CA ALA A 105 17.17 5.55 9.11
C ALA A 105 18.26 4.48 9.36
N PRO A 106 19.47 4.81 9.83
CA PRO A 106 20.49 3.82 10.16
C PRO A 106 20.09 2.85 11.28
N LEU A 107 19.27 3.31 12.25
CA LEU A 107 18.81 2.46 13.35
C LEU A 107 17.96 1.29 12.87
N VAL A 108 17.29 1.43 11.72
CA VAL A 108 16.55 0.34 11.07
C VAL A 108 17.43 -0.87 10.76
N ALA A 109 18.72 -0.67 10.45
CA ALA A 109 19.67 -1.76 10.20
C ALA A 109 19.90 -2.65 11.44
N GLY A 110 19.63 -2.14 12.64
CA GLY A 110 19.68 -2.88 13.89
C GLY A 110 18.45 -3.77 14.14
N LEU A 111 17.37 -3.61 13.38
CA LEU A 111 16.18 -4.43 13.53
C LEU A 111 16.50 -5.89 13.18
N LEU A 112 15.91 -6.80 13.93
CA LEU A 112 16.02 -8.23 13.64
C LEU A 112 15.28 -8.54 12.35
N ALA A 113 15.89 -9.39 11.51
CA ALA A 113 15.18 -9.96 10.36
C ALA A 113 13.86 -10.60 10.86
N ALA A 114 12.79 -10.44 10.08
CA ALA A 114 11.53 -11.08 10.44
C ALA A 114 11.80 -12.58 10.60
N ARG A 115 11.65 -13.10 11.82
CA ARG A 115 11.60 -14.54 12.02
C ARG A 115 10.43 -15.03 11.18
N GLU A 116 10.70 -16.01 10.31
CA GLU A 116 9.61 -16.84 9.84
C GLU A 116 8.98 -17.41 11.10
N ALA A 117 7.82 -16.86 11.47
CA ALA A 117 7.07 -17.50 12.54
C ALA A 117 6.91 -18.95 12.11
N PRO A 118 7.34 -19.93 12.95
CA PRO A 118 7.06 -21.32 12.65
C PRO A 118 5.58 -21.36 12.34
N SER A 119 5.19 -22.07 11.29
CA SER A 119 3.81 -22.18 10.81
C SER A 119 2.97 -22.96 11.84
N THR A 120 3.10 -22.59 13.10
CA THR A 120 2.17 -22.99 14.12
C THR A 120 0.83 -22.47 13.64
N ARG A 121 0.00 -23.41 13.16
CA ARG A 121 -1.40 -23.22 12.84
C ARG A 121 -2.06 -22.49 14.00
N GLN A 122 -1.89 -21.17 14.05
CA GLN A 122 -2.71 -20.34 14.94
C GLN A 122 -4.14 -20.46 14.42
N ARG A 123 -4.87 -21.40 15.01
CA ARG A 123 -6.33 -21.55 14.87
C ARG A 123 -7.06 -20.38 15.52
N GLY A 124 -6.59 -19.15 15.30
CA GLY A 124 -7.31 -17.96 15.69
C GLY A 124 -8.58 -17.82 14.84
N ARG A 125 -9.74 -17.71 15.50
CA ARG A 125 -10.98 -17.32 14.82
C ARG A 125 -10.75 -16.01 14.11
N SER A 126 -10.91 -16.01 12.79
CA SER A 126 -10.87 -14.79 11.99
C SER A 126 -12.16 -14.02 12.19
N LEU A 127 -12.06 -12.70 12.42
CA LEU A 127 -13.21 -11.78 12.44
C LEU A 127 -13.83 -11.63 11.03
N PHE A 128 -13.07 -11.98 9.99
CA PHE A 128 -13.49 -11.88 8.61
C PHE A 128 -13.89 -13.25 8.07
N ARG A 129 -14.85 -13.28 7.14
CA ARG A 129 -15.21 -14.51 6.44
C ARG A 129 -14.01 -15.06 5.69
N SER A 130 -13.85 -16.38 5.68
CA SER A 130 -12.78 -17.09 4.96
C SER A 130 -12.71 -16.75 3.46
N GLU A 131 -13.84 -16.30 2.90
CA GLU A 131 -13.94 -15.83 1.52
C GLU A 131 -13.19 -14.53 1.25
N ALA A 132 -12.97 -13.69 2.27
CA ALA A 132 -12.13 -12.48 2.17
C ALA A 132 -10.69 -12.80 2.59
N PHE A 133 -10.10 -13.76 1.91
CA PHE A 133 -8.78 -14.30 2.22
C PHE A 133 -7.70 -13.20 2.34
N GLU A 134 -7.74 -12.18 1.49
CA GLU A 134 -6.81 -11.07 1.48
C GLU A 134 -6.87 -10.27 2.80
N TRP A 135 -8.08 -10.03 3.29
CA TRP A 135 -8.29 -9.37 4.58
C TRP A 135 -7.83 -10.24 5.74
N VAL A 136 -8.15 -11.54 5.68
CA VAL A 136 -7.72 -12.49 6.74
C VAL A 136 -6.21 -12.61 6.79
N SER A 137 -5.55 -12.80 5.66
CA SER A 137 -4.09 -12.94 5.58
C SER A 137 -3.37 -11.62 5.84
N GLY A 138 -3.82 -10.53 5.23
CA GLY A 138 -3.23 -9.21 5.38
C GLY A 138 -3.33 -8.68 6.81
N MET A 139 -4.50 -8.78 7.45
CA MET A 139 -4.70 -8.34 8.84
C MET A 139 -3.87 -9.13 9.85
N ARG A 140 -3.58 -10.40 9.57
CA ARG A 140 -2.69 -11.21 10.42
C ARG A 140 -1.22 -10.86 10.20
N ALA A 141 -0.81 -10.60 8.96
CA ALA A 141 0.57 -10.32 8.63
C ALA A 141 1.05 -8.93 9.04
N THR A 142 0.15 -7.93 9.04
CA THR A 142 0.51 -6.50 9.15
C THR A 142 0.32 -5.90 10.53
N VAL A 143 -0.04 -6.66 11.57
CA VAL A 143 -0.41 -6.07 12.87
C VAL A 143 -1.48 -4.96 12.69
N ALA A 144 -2.38 -5.17 11.73
CA ALA A 144 -3.28 -4.13 11.23
C ALA A 144 -4.24 -3.57 12.29
N LEU A 145 -4.67 -4.40 13.24
CA LEU A 145 -5.58 -3.93 14.31
C LEU A 145 -4.95 -2.87 15.22
N PRO A 146 -3.74 -3.05 15.78
CA PRO A 146 -3.05 -2.00 16.52
C PRO A 146 -2.81 -0.74 15.69
N VAL A 147 -2.43 -0.89 14.41
CA VAL A 147 -2.24 0.25 13.50
C VAL A 147 -3.55 0.99 13.27
N TRP A 148 -4.65 0.27 13.04
CA TRP A 148 -5.98 0.87 12.89
C TRP A 148 -6.39 1.63 14.16
N GLY A 149 -6.19 1.05 15.34
CA GLY A 149 -6.46 1.70 16.61
C GLY A 149 -5.63 2.98 16.83
N ALA A 150 -4.34 2.93 16.49
CA ALA A 150 -3.45 4.09 16.59
C ALA A 150 -3.85 5.21 15.61
N LEU A 151 -4.21 4.86 14.37
CA LEU A 151 -4.72 5.82 13.38
C LEU A 151 -6.04 6.45 13.85
N LEU A 152 -6.93 5.64 14.42
CA LEU A 152 -8.20 6.15 14.95
C LEU A 152 -7.98 7.08 16.15
N ALA A 153 -7.10 6.72 17.08
CA ALA A 153 -6.75 7.58 18.22
C ALA A 153 -6.16 8.92 17.75
N GLY A 154 -5.26 8.90 16.75
CA GLY A 154 -4.72 10.11 16.14
C GLY A 154 -5.78 10.95 15.43
N ALA A 155 -6.73 10.31 14.74
CA ALA A 155 -7.85 11.00 14.09
C ALA A 155 -8.79 11.65 15.11
N VAL A 156 -9.07 10.99 16.23
CA VAL A 156 -9.87 11.56 17.34
C VAL A 156 -9.16 12.74 17.99
N TRP A 157 -7.85 12.62 18.22
CA TRP A 157 -7.06 13.73 18.79
C TRP A 157 -7.09 14.98 17.91
N GLN A 158 -7.01 14.79 16.59
CA GLN A 158 -6.98 15.90 15.63
C GLN A 158 -8.33 16.11 14.92
N ARG A 159 -9.45 15.77 15.57
CA ARG A 159 -10.79 15.84 14.98
C ARG A 159 -11.21 17.25 14.55
N ASP A 160 -10.67 18.27 15.21
CA ASP A 160 -10.99 19.68 14.93
C ASP A 160 -10.30 20.21 13.65
N SER A 161 -9.42 19.39 13.04
CA SER A 161 -8.78 19.65 11.75
C SER A 161 -9.19 18.59 10.74
N PRO A 162 -9.56 18.96 9.49
CA PRO A 162 -9.88 17.96 8.46
C PRO A 162 -8.66 17.12 8.06
N LEU A 163 -7.45 17.59 8.34
CA LEU A 163 -6.20 16.89 8.04
C LEU A 163 -6.01 15.64 8.91
N GLY A 164 -6.37 15.66 10.19
CA GLY A 164 -6.18 14.53 11.09
C GLY A 164 -6.88 13.25 10.62
N PRO A 165 -8.22 13.26 10.52
CA PRO A 165 -8.97 12.11 10.02
C PRO A 165 -8.64 11.78 8.55
N GLY A 166 -8.30 12.77 7.71
CA GLY A 166 -7.88 12.58 6.32
C GLY A 166 -6.55 11.83 6.21
N LEU A 167 -5.54 12.19 6.99
CA LEU A 167 -4.25 11.51 7.05
C LEU A 167 -4.39 10.10 7.62
N ALA A 168 -5.23 9.93 8.65
CA ALA A 168 -5.52 8.61 9.20
C ALA A 168 -6.17 7.69 8.15
N LEU A 169 -7.11 8.21 7.35
CA LEU A 169 -7.72 7.48 6.25
C LEU A 169 -6.73 7.15 5.15
N ALA A 170 -5.80 8.06 4.83
CA ALA A 170 -4.69 7.80 3.90
C ALA A 170 -3.72 6.73 4.45
N GLY A 171 -3.38 6.78 5.74
CA GLY A 171 -2.59 5.75 6.41
C GLY A 171 -3.29 4.39 6.37
N TRP A 172 -4.61 4.37 6.57
CA TRP A 172 -5.40 3.14 6.45
C TRP A 172 -5.41 2.59 5.02
N LEU A 173 -5.41 3.44 4.00
CA LEU A 173 -5.26 3.03 2.60
C LEU A 173 -3.95 2.27 2.37
N LEU A 174 -2.85 2.68 2.99
CA LEU A 174 -1.57 1.98 2.88
C LEU A 174 -1.63 0.57 3.49
N VAL A 175 -2.36 0.40 4.60
CA VAL A 175 -2.58 -0.94 5.20
C VAL A 175 -3.42 -1.81 4.25
N VAL A 176 -4.49 -1.26 3.68
CA VAL A 176 -5.31 -1.96 2.68
C VAL A 176 -4.48 -2.33 1.46
N LEU A 177 -3.65 -1.40 0.98
CA LEU A 177 -2.71 -1.65 -0.13
C LEU A 177 -1.79 -2.84 0.16
N ALA A 178 -1.24 -2.92 1.38
CA ALA A 178 -0.39 -4.04 1.79
C ALA A 178 -1.13 -5.39 1.79
N CYS A 179 -2.42 -5.41 2.13
CA CYS A 179 -3.25 -6.63 2.06
C CYS A 179 -3.42 -7.17 0.63
N TYR A 180 -3.41 -6.29 -0.37
CA TYR A 180 -3.60 -6.65 -1.78
C TYR A 180 -2.31 -6.72 -2.60
N GLY A 181 -1.15 -6.50 -2.00
CA GLY A 181 0.15 -6.43 -2.69
C GLY A 181 0.75 -7.79 -3.09
N THR A 182 0.22 -8.89 -2.59
CA THR A 182 0.72 -10.25 -2.87
C THR A 182 -0.31 -11.08 -3.64
N PRO A 183 0.11 -11.78 -4.74
CA PRO A 183 -0.78 -12.70 -5.44
C PRO A 183 -0.95 -14.00 -4.64
N GLU A 184 -2.16 -14.56 -4.64
CA GLU A 184 -2.41 -15.88 -4.10
C GLU A 184 -1.91 -16.99 -5.05
N PRO A 185 -1.72 -18.24 -4.57
CA PRO A 185 -1.46 -19.38 -5.43
C PRO A 185 -2.60 -19.60 -6.44
N ALA A 186 -2.25 -19.89 -7.71
CA ALA A 186 -3.23 -20.09 -8.77
C ALA A 186 -4.24 -21.22 -8.47
N THR A 187 -3.81 -22.24 -7.75
CA THR A 187 -4.65 -23.36 -7.29
C THR A 187 -5.79 -22.90 -6.38
N MET A 188 -5.56 -21.90 -5.52
CA MET A 188 -6.62 -21.34 -4.68
C MET A 188 -7.65 -20.54 -5.48
N LEU A 189 -7.20 -19.85 -6.54
CA LEU A 189 -8.11 -19.14 -7.45
C LEU A 189 -9.01 -20.10 -8.22
N ALA A 190 -8.45 -21.19 -8.75
CA ALA A 190 -9.20 -22.23 -9.50
C ALA A 190 -10.26 -22.90 -8.63
N LEU A 191 -9.96 -23.18 -7.36
CA LEU A 191 -10.93 -23.81 -6.42
C LEU A 191 -12.05 -22.84 -5.97
N ALA A 192 -11.81 -21.52 -6.01
CA ALA A 192 -12.73 -20.53 -5.43
C ALA A 192 -13.82 -20.03 -6.39
N ALA A 193 -13.76 -20.35 -7.71
CA ALA A 193 -14.59 -19.64 -8.67
C ALA A 193 -15.17 -20.49 -9.80
N PRO A 194 -16.50 -20.54 -9.93
CA PRO A 194 -17.15 -21.14 -11.09
C PRO A 194 -17.04 -20.27 -12.36
N THR A 195 -16.91 -18.94 -12.24
CA THR A 195 -16.74 -18.03 -13.39
C THR A 195 -15.91 -16.79 -13.01
N ALA A 196 -15.09 -16.30 -13.91
CA ALA A 196 -14.26 -15.11 -13.74
C ALA A 196 -15.08 -13.86 -13.31
N ARG A 197 -16.26 -13.67 -13.92
CA ARG A 197 -17.14 -12.53 -13.63
C ARG A 197 -17.71 -12.59 -12.21
N ARG A 198 -18.21 -13.76 -11.78
CA ARG A 198 -18.78 -13.95 -10.44
C ARG A 198 -17.70 -13.82 -9.36
N PHE A 199 -16.53 -14.37 -9.62
CA PHE A 199 -15.36 -14.24 -8.76
C PHE A 199 -14.98 -12.78 -8.53
N LEU A 200 -14.70 -12.02 -9.61
CA LEU A 200 -14.27 -10.63 -9.52
C LEU A 200 -15.32 -9.76 -8.81
N ARG A 201 -16.62 -9.93 -9.16
CA ARG A 201 -17.71 -9.20 -8.50
C ARG A 201 -17.75 -9.47 -7.00
N ARG A 202 -17.64 -10.74 -6.59
CA ARG A 202 -17.68 -11.14 -5.18
C ARG A 202 -16.47 -10.58 -4.41
N ARG A 203 -15.27 -10.64 -5.01
CA ARG A 203 -14.04 -10.09 -4.42
C ARG A 203 -14.10 -8.57 -4.26
N LEU A 204 -14.58 -7.86 -5.28
CA LEU A 204 -14.82 -6.42 -5.18
C LEU A 204 -15.85 -6.08 -4.11
N ALA A 205 -17.01 -6.76 -4.10
CA ALA A 205 -18.06 -6.49 -3.12
C ALA A 205 -17.59 -6.72 -1.69
N LEU A 206 -16.94 -7.85 -1.39
CA LEU A 206 -16.41 -8.13 -0.06
C LEU A 206 -15.27 -7.18 0.33
N GLY A 207 -14.35 -6.94 -0.59
CA GLY A 207 -13.22 -6.03 -0.35
C GLY A 207 -13.68 -4.60 -0.06
N LEU A 208 -14.60 -4.06 -0.86
CA LEU A 208 -15.17 -2.74 -0.66
C LEU A 208 -16.04 -2.67 0.60
N ALA A 209 -16.82 -3.72 0.93
CA ALA A 209 -17.63 -3.75 2.14
C ALA A 209 -16.76 -3.70 3.41
N TYR A 210 -15.68 -4.51 3.47
CA TYR A 210 -14.76 -4.47 4.61
C TYR A 210 -13.95 -3.16 4.66
N ALA A 211 -13.56 -2.63 3.51
CA ALA A 211 -12.91 -1.34 3.41
C ALA A 211 -13.83 -0.23 3.94
N ALA A 212 -15.09 -0.18 3.49
CA ALA A 212 -16.07 0.78 3.96
C ALA A 212 -16.32 0.66 5.48
N LEU A 213 -16.50 -0.56 5.98
CA LEU A 213 -16.72 -0.81 7.40
C LEU A 213 -15.56 -0.31 8.28
N THR A 214 -14.33 -0.60 7.86
CA THR A 214 -13.13 -0.19 8.61
C THR A 214 -12.80 1.30 8.45
N ALA A 215 -13.21 1.94 7.34
CA ALA A 215 -13.06 3.37 7.11
C ALA A 215 -14.18 4.21 7.74
N ALA A 216 -15.33 3.62 8.07
CA ALA A 216 -16.51 4.32 8.60
C ALA A 216 -16.22 5.24 9.80
N PRO A 217 -15.42 4.85 10.82
CA PRO A 217 -15.09 5.73 11.93
C PRO A 217 -14.35 7.00 11.50
N PHE A 218 -13.43 6.90 10.54
CA PHE A 218 -12.70 8.05 10.01
C PHE A 218 -13.62 8.98 9.21
N GLY A 219 -14.53 8.38 8.40
CA GLY A 219 -15.56 9.11 7.65
C GLY A 219 -16.51 9.87 8.60
N TRP A 220 -16.89 9.24 9.71
CA TRP A 220 -17.71 9.89 10.75
C TRP A 220 -16.97 11.10 11.35
N LEU A 221 -15.70 10.94 11.74
CA LEU A 221 -14.89 12.05 12.29
C LEU A 221 -14.72 13.19 11.27
N LEU A 222 -14.54 12.89 9.98
CA LEU A 222 -14.50 13.89 8.92
C LEU A 222 -15.83 14.64 8.81
N GLY A 223 -16.94 13.92 8.86
CA GLY A 223 -18.28 14.48 8.72
C GLY A 223 -18.73 15.31 9.91
N ALA A 224 -18.31 14.91 11.13
CA ALA A 224 -18.56 15.65 12.37
C ALA A 224 -17.61 16.86 12.54
N GLY A 225 -16.53 16.93 11.77
CA GLY A 225 -15.52 17.96 11.80
C GLY A 225 -15.76 19.07 10.74
N PRO A 226 -14.74 19.91 10.50
CA PRO A 226 -14.83 21.08 9.59
C PRO A 226 -15.14 20.72 8.13
N ALA A 227 -14.88 19.48 7.68
CA ALA A 227 -15.18 19.03 6.33
C ALA A 227 -16.68 18.88 6.06
N GLY A 228 -17.49 18.68 7.10
CA GLY A 228 -18.92 18.46 7.01
C GLY A 228 -19.31 17.15 6.31
N ALA A 229 -20.59 16.82 6.32
CA ALA A 229 -21.11 15.57 5.76
C ALA A 229 -20.80 15.43 4.26
N GLY A 230 -20.94 16.52 3.49
CA GLY A 230 -20.64 16.53 2.04
C GLY A 230 -19.17 16.21 1.74
N GLY A 231 -18.25 16.83 2.47
CA GLY A 231 -16.82 16.57 2.34
C GLY A 231 -16.46 15.13 2.72
N ALA A 232 -17.02 14.61 3.81
CA ALA A 232 -16.81 13.24 4.23
C ALA A 232 -17.28 12.21 3.20
N VAL A 233 -18.46 12.44 2.59
CA VAL A 233 -18.98 11.59 1.52
C VAL A 233 -18.07 11.65 0.30
N ALA A 234 -17.65 12.84 -0.15
CA ALA A 234 -16.77 13.00 -1.30
C ALA A 234 -15.43 12.27 -1.11
N VAL A 235 -14.78 12.48 0.04
CA VAL A 235 -13.52 11.81 0.39
C VAL A 235 -13.73 10.30 0.47
N GLY A 236 -14.81 9.84 1.10
CA GLY A 236 -15.15 8.42 1.23
C GLY A 236 -15.36 7.73 -0.10
N LEU A 237 -16.05 8.37 -1.05
CA LEU A 237 -16.24 7.84 -2.40
C LEU A 237 -14.93 7.74 -3.19
N VAL A 238 -14.11 8.78 -3.17
CA VAL A 238 -12.78 8.74 -3.78
C VAL A 238 -11.91 7.65 -3.17
N TRP A 239 -11.90 7.55 -1.85
CA TRP A 239 -11.15 6.53 -1.12
C TRP A 239 -11.60 5.11 -1.47
N LEU A 240 -12.91 4.84 -1.48
CA LEU A 240 -13.47 3.54 -1.92
C LEU A 240 -13.17 3.26 -3.40
N GLY A 241 -13.20 4.28 -4.24
CA GLY A 241 -12.79 4.17 -5.64
C GLY A 241 -11.34 3.71 -5.77
N LEU A 242 -10.43 4.30 -4.97
CA LEU A 242 -9.01 3.89 -4.93
C LEU A 242 -8.85 2.44 -4.45
N VAL A 243 -9.57 2.03 -3.40
CA VAL A 243 -9.57 0.63 -2.95
C VAL A 243 -10.05 -0.30 -4.06
N GLY A 244 -11.12 0.07 -4.77
CA GLY A 244 -11.60 -0.68 -5.93
C GLY A 244 -10.52 -0.83 -7.01
N LEU A 245 -9.80 0.25 -7.33
CA LEU A 245 -8.68 0.20 -8.28
C LEU A 245 -7.52 -0.68 -7.77
N ILE A 246 -7.18 -0.64 -6.48
CA ILE A 246 -6.17 -1.50 -5.87
C ILE A 246 -6.54 -2.99 -6.03
N ILE A 247 -7.81 -3.33 -5.80
CA ILE A 247 -8.31 -4.69 -5.99
C ILE A 247 -8.25 -5.10 -7.47
N LEU A 248 -8.70 -4.22 -8.36
CA LEU A 248 -8.71 -4.48 -9.81
C LEU A 248 -7.29 -4.63 -10.36
N THR A 249 -6.33 -3.83 -9.94
CA THR A 249 -4.92 -3.95 -10.37
C THR A 249 -4.33 -5.29 -9.97
N LYS A 250 -4.68 -5.82 -8.80
CA LYS A 250 -4.24 -7.15 -8.38
C LYS A 250 -4.64 -8.22 -9.42
N TYR A 251 -5.89 -8.25 -9.83
CA TYR A 251 -6.39 -9.26 -10.76
C TYR A 251 -6.05 -8.96 -12.23
N ALA A 252 -5.86 -7.70 -12.60
CA ALA A 252 -5.44 -7.31 -13.94
C ALA A 252 -4.02 -7.75 -14.28
N PHE A 253 -3.12 -7.76 -13.29
CA PHE A 253 -1.70 -8.09 -13.47
C PHE A 253 -1.27 -9.40 -12.81
N TYR A 254 -2.24 -10.17 -12.32
CA TYR A 254 -1.98 -11.49 -11.77
C TYR A 254 -1.29 -12.41 -12.80
N PRO A 255 -0.30 -13.26 -12.43
CA PRO A 255 0.26 -13.51 -11.11
C PRO A 255 1.51 -12.67 -10.76
N ASN A 256 1.86 -11.65 -11.55
CA ASN A 256 3.12 -10.93 -11.42
C ASN A 256 3.06 -9.89 -10.28
N ALA A 257 3.68 -10.22 -9.12
CA ALA A 257 3.70 -9.37 -7.95
C ALA A 257 4.35 -7.99 -8.20
N THR A 258 5.39 -7.90 -9.03
CA THR A 258 6.06 -6.64 -9.36
C THR A 258 5.11 -5.71 -10.12
N HIS A 259 4.39 -6.25 -11.11
CA HIS A 259 3.41 -5.47 -11.88
C HIS A 259 2.21 -5.04 -11.05
N ILE A 260 1.75 -5.88 -10.13
CA ILE A 260 0.69 -5.52 -9.18
C ILE A 260 1.14 -4.32 -8.34
N ARG A 261 2.28 -4.42 -7.65
CA ARG A 261 2.77 -3.38 -6.74
C ARG A 261 3.09 -2.07 -7.45
N THR A 262 3.73 -2.12 -8.62
CA THR A 262 4.07 -0.90 -9.38
C THR A 262 2.82 -0.19 -9.89
N THR A 263 1.81 -0.93 -10.37
CA THR A 263 0.56 -0.31 -10.82
C THR A 263 -0.27 0.22 -9.66
N GLN A 264 -0.30 -0.47 -8.52
CA GLN A 264 -0.93 0.03 -7.30
C GLN A 264 -0.26 1.32 -6.80
N ALA A 265 1.08 1.38 -6.82
CA ALA A 265 1.82 2.60 -6.49
C ALA A 265 1.49 3.75 -7.44
N LEU A 266 1.34 3.47 -8.75
CA LEU A 266 0.91 4.46 -9.74
C LEU A 266 -0.50 4.99 -9.45
N VAL A 267 -1.44 4.11 -9.12
CA VAL A 267 -2.82 4.49 -8.77
C VAL A 267 -2.84 5.41 -7.55
N VAL A 268 -2.14 5.03 -6.48
CA VAL A 268 -2.09 5.83 -5.24
C VAL A 268 -1.32 7.14 -5.45
N GLY A 269 -0.16 7.09 -6.12
CA GLY A 269 0.63 8.28 -6.44
C GLY A 269 -0.13 9.25 -7.36
N GLY A 270 -0.79 8.74 -8.38
CA GLY A 270 -1.65 9.54 -9.26
C GLY A 270 -2.82 10.20 -8.50
N ALA A 271 -3.41 9.46 -7.55
CA ALA A 271 -4.46 10.01 -6.69
C ALA A 271 -3.96 11.21 -5.88
N LEU A 272 -2.79 11.09 -5.25
CA LEU A 272 -2.20 12.18 -4.47
C LEU A 272 -1.87 13.41 -5.31
N LEU A 273 -1.41 13.22 -6.55
CA LEU A 273 -1.09 14.32 -7.47
C LEU A 273 -2.32 15.03 -8.01
N MET A 274 -3.36 14.26 -8.33
CA MET A 274 -4.55 14.76 -9.01
C MET A 274 -5.66 15.20 -8.05
N THR A 275 -5.44 15.10 -6.74
CA THR A 275 -6.42 15.53 -5.74
C THR A 275 -6.81 17.00 -5.95
N GLY A 276 -8.11 17.26 -6.11
CA GLY A 276 -8.66 18.58 -6.39
C GLY A 276 -8.70 18.99 -7.87
N HIS A 277 -8.14 18.20 -8.80
CA HIS A 277 -8.24 18.51 -10.23
C HIS A 277 -9.59 18.02 -10.81
N PRO A 278 -10.30 18.84 -11.60
CA PRO A 278 -11.66 18.50 -12.09
C PRO A 278 -11.70 17.28 -13.01
N VAL A 279 -10.59 16.94 -13.67
CA VAL A 279 -10.47 15.78 -14.57
C VAL A 279 -10.27 14.46 -13.78
N TYR A 280 -9.94 14.53 -12.50
CA TYR A 280 -9.59 13.36 -11.70
C TYR A 280 -10.69 12.29 -11.63
N PRO A 281 -11.98 12.61 -11.39
CA PRO A 281 -13.06 11.61 -11.39
C PRO A 281 -13.20 10.89 -12.72
N ALA A 282 -13.04 11.60 -13.84
CA ALA A 282 -13.11 11.00 -15.17
C ALA A 282 -11.95 10.02 -15.40
N LEU A 283 -10.73 10.37 -15.00
CA LEU A 283 -9.57 9.47 -15.07
C LEU A 283 -9.77 8.20 -14.22
N LEU A 284 -10.36 8.34 -13.03
CA LEU A 284 -10.69 7.18 -12.18
C LEU A 284 -11.68 6.23 -12.87
N LEU A 285 -12.70 6.77 -13.53
CA LEU A 285 -13.70 5.96 -14.25
C LEU A 285 -13.07 5.23 -15.45
N VAL A 286 -12.25 5.92 -16.24
CA VAL A 286 -11.53 5.32 -17.38
C VAL A 286 -10.58 4.23 -16.90
N ALA A 287 -9.79 4.50 -15.85
CA ALA A 287 -8.89 3.51 -15.25
C ALA A 287 -9.68 2.29 -14.72
N ALA A 288 -10.81 2.51 -14.04
CA ALA A 288 -11.65 1.43 -13.54
C ALA A 288 -12.20 0.57 -14.69
N GLY A 289 -12.70 1.18 -15.76
CA GLY A 289 -13.19 0.47 -16.95
C GLY A 289 -12.11 -0.39 -17.60
N GLY A 290 -10.93 0.17 -17.82
CA GLY A 290 -9.79 -0.54 -18.40
C GLY A 290 -9.31 -1.71 -17.52
N LEU A 291 -9.21 -1.48 -16.21
CA LEU A 291 -8.79 -2.52 -15.26
C LEU A 291 -9.85 -3.63 -15.10
N ILE A 292 -11.15 -3.31 -15.13
CA ILE A 292 -12.23 -4.31 -15.12
C ILE A 292 -12.13 -5.21 -16.36
N TRP A 293 -11.96 -4.60 -17.53
CA TRP A 293 -11.82 -5.35 -18.79
C TRP A 293 -10.59 -6.26 -18.75
N GLN A 294 -9.43 -5.73 -18.37
CA GLN A 294 -8.19 -6.49 -18.28
C GLN A 294 -8.26 -7.61 -17.23
N SER A 295 -8.83 -7.33 -16.05
CA SER A 295 -9.00 -8.33 -14.99
C SER A 295 -9.87 -9.49 -15.45
N ARG A 296 -10.99 -9.20 -16.12
CA ARG A 296 -11.87 -10.24 -16.68
C ARG A 296 -11.14 -11.10 -17.70
N ARG A 297 -10.45 -10.49 -18.65
CA ARG A 297 -9.69 -11.20 -19.68
C ARG A 297 -8.61 -12.12 -19.06
N ARG A 298 -7.87 -11.62 -18.08
CA ARG A 298 -6.84 -12.41 -17.39
C ARG A 298 -7.43 -13.58 -16.60
N LEU A 299 -8.48 -13.34 -15.83
CA LEU A 299 -9.15 -14.38 -15.07
C LEU A 299 -9.79 -15.44 -15.97
N GLN A 300 -10.35 -15.08 -17.13
CA GLN A 300 -10.86 -16.04 -18.11
C GLN A 300 -9.77 -16.97 -18.63
N VAL A 301 -8.59 -16.44 -18.96
CA VAL A 301 -7.45 -17.26 -19.41
C VAL A 301 -6.98 -18.20 -18.32
N LEU A 302 -6.90 -17.73 -17.06
CA LEU A 302 -6.44 -18.54 -15.94
C LEU A 302 -7.42 -19.64 -15.54
N LEU A 303 -8.71 -19.34 -15.52
CA LEU A 303 -9.77 -20.28 -15.13
C LEU A 303 -10.14 -21.21 -16.29
N GLY A 304 -10.11 -20.74 -17.55
CA GLY A 304 -10.38 -21.56 -18.73
C GLY A 304 -9.29 -22.61 -19.02
N ASN A 305 -8.02 -22.31 -18.71
CA ASN A 305 -6.95 -23.30 -18.84
C ASN A 305 -6.99 -24.41 -17.75
N SER A 306 -7.75 -24.22 -16.67
CA SER A 306 -7.94 -25.28 -15.67
C SER A 306 -9.03 -26.30 -16.07
N GLU A 307 -9.82 -25.99 -17.11
CA GLU A 307 -10.83 -26.90 -17.67
C GLU A 307 -10.31 -27.74 -18.85
N ALA A 308 -9.04 -27.56 -19.29
CA ALA A 308 -8.44 -28.44 -20.26
C ALA A 308 -8.29 -29.85 -19.65
N PRO A 309 -8.97 -30.86 -20.19
CA PRO A 309 -9.03 -32.18 -19.58
C PRO A 309 -7.67 -32.82 -19.55
N ALA A 310 -7.35 -33.50 -18.44
CA ALA A 310 -6.21 -34.38 -18.26
C ALA A 310 -6.22 -35.62 -19.20
N ASN A 311 -6.87 -35.56 -20.35
CA ASN A 311 -7.05 -36.65 -21.32
C ASN A 311 -6.12 -36.49 -22.53
N GLN A 312 -4.85 -36.18 -22.28
CA GLN A 312 -3.78 -36.37 -23.27
C GLN A 312 -2.57 -37.00 -22.57
N ILE A 313 -2.72 -38.24 -22.16
CA ILE A 313 -1.63 -39.20 -22.01
C ILE A 313 -2.04 -40.49 -22.71
#